data_73714dd03c4ca4e5856eb67f76d12cf4
#
_entry.id   73714dd03c4ca4e5856eb67f76d12cf4
#
_cell.length_a   1.000
_cell.length_b   1.000
_cell.length_c   1.000
_cell.angle_alpha   90.00
_cell.angle_beta   90.00
_cell.angle_gamma   90.00
#
_symmetry.space_group_name_H-M   'P 1'
#
loop_
_entity.id
_entity.type
_entity.pdbx_description
1 polymer ?
#
loop_
_entity_poly.entity_id
_entity_poly.type
_entity_poly.pdbx_seq_one_letter_code
_entity_poly.pdbx_strand_id
1 'polypeptide(L)'
;MELLRILLQHPKAEVVSLHASQDMEAPVSEFYPHLKGICDLKIEAFDSQEIMRRADLVFFATSSGVAKDLSKDFVEAGFPVIDLSGDHRLPGNIYKKWYQKEPAEVHVQKEFIYGLSEFTDIRGKRFIANPGCYATATELALIPLLQAQAIELDSIIVDAKSGLTGAGKNPAASSHFVHVHDNYVTYKLNQHQHIPEIVQQLQRFDKRLQQIQFSTSLIPLNRGIVATVYSKLKAPLTREELAAIYQDCYQDKPFVRIQAALPNLHQVVGTNYTDIGFDYNPVTNILTVVAVLDNLIKGAAGQAVQNMNLMLGFPEKDGLLSQPSYV
;
A
#
# COMPACT_ATOMS: atom_id res chain seq x y z
N MET A 1 -8.39 -3.54 -11.27
CA MET A 1 -8.95 -4.91 -11.31
C MET A 1 -9.01 -5.58 -9.95
N GLU A 2 -7.91 -5.63 -9.15
CA GLU A 2 -7.93 -6.27 -7.82
C GLU A 2 -8.97 -5.65 -6.88
N LEU A 3 -9.11 -4.32 -6.88
CA LEU A 3 -10.13 -3.63 -6.10
C LEU A 3 -11.55 -4.12 -6.47
N LEU A 4 -11.85 -4.18 -7.78
CA LEU A 4 -13.15 -4.69 -8.28
C LEU A 4 -13.36 -6.14 -7.83
N ARG A 5 -12.34 -7.01 -7.97
CA ARG A 5 -12.41 -8.41 -7.55
C ARG A 5 -12.76 -8.58 -6.06
N ILE A 6 -12.18 -7.75 -5.20
CA ILE A 6 -12.44 -7.78 -3.76
C ILE A 6 -13.85 -7.24 -3.47
N LEU A 7 -14.23 -6.11 -4.07
CA LEU A 7 -15.53 -5.49 -3.83
C LEU A 7 -16.71 -6.33 -4.32
N LEU A 8 -16.57 -7.05 -5.44
CA LEU A 8 -17.60 -7.97 -5.94
C LEU A 8 -17.91 -9.15 -5.00
N GLN A 9 -16.99 -9.44 -4.07
CA GLN A 9 -17.16 -10.49 -3.06
C GLN A 9 -17.42 -9.92 -1.66
N HIS A 10 -17.51 -8.60 -1.54
CA HIS A 10 -17.68 -7.94 -0.26
C HIS A 10 -19.11 -8.08 0.25
N PRO A 11 -19.34 -8.53 1.53
CA PRO A 11 -20.70 -8.83 2.01
C PRO A 11 -21.58 -7.60 2.22
N LYS A 12 -21.02 -6.38 2.23
CA LYS A 12 -21.73 -5.13 2.58
C LYS A 12 -21.48 -3.99 1.60
N ALA A 13 -20.74 -4.22 0.52
CA ALA A 13 -20.50 -3.21 -0.49
C ALA A 13 -20.98 -3.70 -1.86
N GLU A 14 -21.55 -2.81 -2.64
CA GLU A 14 -21.97 -3.03 -4.01
C GLU A 14 -21.23 -2.07 -4.93
N VAL A 15 -20.71 -2.56 -6.04
CA VAL A 15 -20.09 -1.73 -7.07
C VAL A 15 -21.18 -1.21 -7.99
N VAL A 16 -21.51 0.07 -7.89
CA VAL A 16 -22.62 0.68 -8.64
C VAL A 16 -22.21 1.31 -9.97
N SER A 17 -20.93 1.66 -10.13
CA SER A 17 -20.39 2.23 -11.38
C SER A 17 -18.89 2.04 -11.51
N LEU A 18 -18.42 2.01 -12.77
CA LEU A 18 -17.01 1.93 -13.13
C LEU A 18 -16.70 3.05 -14.12
N HIS A 19 -15.61 3.79 -13.87
CA HIS A 19 -15.23 4.93 -14.69
C HIS A 19 -13.80 4.80 -15.22
N ALA A 20 -13.58 5.20 -16.46
CA ALA A 20 -12.26 5.28 -17.09
C ALA A 20 -12.22 6.44 -18.09
N SER A 21 -11.01 6.76 -18.58
CA SER A 21 -10.82 7.75 -19.65
C SER A 21 -10.89 7.15 -21.06
N GLN A 22 -10.96 5.83 -21.16
CA GLN A 22 -11.03 5.06 -22.41
C GLN A 22 -11.98 3.89 -22.21
N ASP A 23 -12.35 3.23 -23.32
CA ASP A 23 -13.16 2.01 -23.32
C ASP A 23 -14.58 2.22 -22.77
N MET A 24 -15.13 3.42 -22.92
CA MET A 24 -16.45 3.80 -22.42
C MET A 24 -17.58 3.09 -23.19
N GLU A 25 -18.73 2.95 -22.51
CA GLU A 25 -19.99 2.36 -23.00
C GLU A 25 -19.96 0.83 -23.23
N ALA A 26 -18.80 0.18 -23.06
CA ALA A 26 -18.69 -1.26 -23.15
C ALA A 26 -18.69 -1.92 -21.75
N PRO A 27 -19.24 -3.13 -21.62
CA PRO A 27 -19.14 -3.91 -20.38
C PRO A 27 -17.68 -4.18 -20.00
N VAL A 28 -17.36 -4.11 -18.72
CA VAL A 28 -16.01 -4.42 -18.22
C VAL A 28 -15.56 -5.83 -18.60
N SER A 29 -16.51 -6.76 -18.78
CA SER A 29 -16.26 -8.14 -19.19
C SER A 29 -15.75 -8.27 -20.64
N GLU A 30 -15.91 -7.26 -21.50
CA GLU A 30 -15.29 -7.25 -22.84
C GLU A 30 -13.77 -7.05 -22.77
N PHE A 31 -13.30 -6.22 -21.84
CA PHE A 31 -11.86 -5.97 -21.63
C PHE A 31 -11.21 -7.01 -20.71
N TYR A 32 -12.02 -7.60 -19.85
CA TYR A 32 -11.61 -8.60 -18.87
C TYR A 32 -12.50 -9.84 -18.94
N PRO A 33 -12.28 -10.74 -19.91
CA PRO A 33 -13.17 -11.86 -20.20
C PRO A 33 -13.47 -12.81 -19.04
N HIS A 34 -12.58 -12.85 -18.04
CA HIS A 34 -12.79 -13.64 -16.81
C HIS A 34 -13.91 -13.07 -15.91
N LEU A 35 -14.40 -11.86 -16.17
CA LEU A 35 -15.55 -11.27 -15.49
C LEU A 35 -16.89 -11.56 -16.17
N LYS A 36 -16.90 -12.27 -17.31
CA LYS A 36 -18.13 -12.59 -18.04
C LYS A 36 -19.08 -13.41 -17.16
N GLY A 37 -20.30 -12.91 -16.99
CA GLY A 37 -21.30 -13.52 -16.10
C GLY A 37 -21.05 -13.28 -14.60
N ILE A 38 -20.05 -12.48 -14.24
CA ILE A 38 -19.74 -12.08 -12.87
C ILE A 38 -20.00 -10.57 -12.69
N CYS A 39 -19.53 -9.75 -13.62
CA CYS A 39 -19.70 -8.31 -13.60
C CYS A 39 -19.83 -7.79 -15.04
N ASP A 40 -21.03 -7.34 -15.39
CA ASP A 40 -21.35 -6.79 -16.72
C ASP A 40 -21.61 -5.28 -16.63
N LEU A 41 -21.13 -4.59 -15.57
CA LEU A 41 -21.19 -3.15 -15.47
C LEU A 41 -20.47 -2.51 -16.65
N LYS A 42 -21.09 -1.51 -17.26
CA LYS A 42 -20.45 -0.70 -18.30
C LYS A 42 -19.43 0.25 -17.69
N ILE A 43 -18.41 0.53 -18.46
CA ILE A 43 -17.45 1.59 -18.16
C ILE A 43 -18.08 2.92 -18.57
N GLU A 44 -18.30 3.82 -17.64
CA GLU A 44 -18.96 5.09 -17.84
C GLU A 44 -17.95 6.24 -17.93
N ALA A 45 -18.33 7.34 -18.57
CA ALA A 45 -17.59 8.59 -18.48
C ALA A 45 -17.59 9.10 -17.03
N PHE A 46 -16.51 9.79 -16.64
CA PHE A 46 -16.42 10.38 -15.31
C PHE A 46 -17.35 11.60 -15.20
N ASP A 47 -18.25 11.57 -14.22
CA ASP A 47 -19.11 12.67 -13.83
C ASP A 47 -19.25 12.64 -12.30
N SER A 48 -18.65 13.62 -11.62
CA SER A 48 -18.60 13.69 -10.16
C SER A 48 -20.00 13.81 -9.55
N GLN A 49 -20.91 14.54 -10.17
CA GLN A 49 -22.28 14.76 -9.67
C GLN A 49 -23.11 13.48 -9.77
N GLU A 50 -23.00 12.79 -10.89
CA GLU A 50 -23.71 11.52 -11.10
C GLU A 50 -23.18 10.42 -10.17
N ILE A 51 -21.86 10.36 -9.95
CA ILE A 51 -21.24 9.43 -9.00
C ILE A 51 -21.76 9.71 -7.58
N MET A 52 -21.74 10.95 -7.12
CA MET A 52 -22.22 11.33 -5.78
C MET A 52 -23.71 11.05 -5.57
N ARG A 53 -24.50 11.06 -6.65
CA ARG A 53 -25.94 10.72 -6.59
C ARG A 53 -26.18 9.24 -6.40
N ARG A 54 -25.29 8.36 -6.91
CA ARG A 54 -25.48 6.91 -7.00
C ARG A 54 -24.69 6.10 -5.96
N ALA A 55 -23.61 6.65 -5.42
CA ALA A 55 -22.69 5.95 -4.54
C ALA A 55 -22.59 6.63 -3.17
N ASP A 56 -22.00 5.93 -2.20
CA ASP A 56 -21.71 6.45 -0.86
C ASP A 56 -20.21 6.73 -0.68
N LEU A 57 -19.35 6.21 -1.59
CA LEU A 57 -17.90 6.34 -1.55
C LEU A 57 -17.31 6.16 -2.94
N VAL A 58 -16.23 6.86 -3.24
CA VAL A 58 -15.46 6.68 -4.48
C VAL A 58 -14.03 6.24 -4.19
N PHE A 59 -13.53 5.30 -4.99
CA PHE A 59 -12.12 4.91 -5.02
C PHE A 59 -11.44 5.47 -6.26
N PHE A 60 -10.33 6.16 -6.07
CA PHE A 60 -9.44 6.54 -7.17
C PHE A 60 -8.30 5.53 -7.29
N ALA A 61 -8.36 4.67 -8.31
CA ALA A 61 -7.31 3.71 -8.67
C ALA A 61 -6.58 4.15 -9.95
N THR A 62 -6.25 5.42 -10.02
CA THR A 62 -5.66 6.09 -11.17
C THR A 62 -4.14 6.19 -11.06
N SER A 63 -3.49 6.54 -12.16
CA SER A 63 -2.07 6.95 -12.13
C SER A 63 -1.92 8.27 -11.38
N SER A 64 -0.76 8.47 -10.73
CA SER A 64 -0.45 9.75 -10.07
C SER A 64 -0.59 10.93 -11.04
N GLY A 65 -1.14 12.05 -10.55
CA GLY A 65 -1.42 13.27 -11.30
C GLY A 65 -2.85 13.34 -11.87
N VAL A 66 -3.70 12.35 -11.58
CA VAL A 66 -5.09 12.30 -12.05
C VAL A 66 -6.08 12.51 -10.88
N ALA A 67 -5.92 11.75 -9.80
CA ALA A 67 -6.83 11.81 -8.66
C ALA A 67 -6.86 13.21 -8.02
N LYS A 68 -5.74 13.93 -8.02
CA LYS A 68 -5.62 15.28 -7.46
C LYS A 68 -6.61 16.30 -8.07
N ASP A 69 -6.93 16.13 -9.35
CA ASP A 69 -7.87 17.02 -10.06
C ASP A 69 -9.31 16.51 -9.95
N LEU A 70 -9.50 15.19 -10.09
CA LEU A 70 -10.83 14.57 -10.09
C LEU A 70 -11.46 14.48 -8.70
N SER A 71 -10.67 14.47 -7.62
CA SER A 71 -11.19 14.36 -6.25
C SER A 71 -11.75 15.67 -5.70
N LYS A 72 -11.46 16.82 -6.34
CA LYS A 72 -11.82 18.14 -5.83
C LYS A 72 -13.30 18.28 -5.54
N ASP A 73 -14.17 17.96 -6.50
CA ASP A 73 -15.62 18.09 -6.35
C ASP A 73 -16.15 17.24 -5.17
N PHE A 74 -15.59 16.03 -4.98
CA PHE A 74 -15.97 15.15 -3.87
C PHE A 74 -15.55 15.74 -2.52
N VAL A 75 -14.35 16.31 -2.45
CA VAL A 75 -13.85 16.94 -1.23
C VAL A 75 -14.71 18.15 -0.87
N GLU A 76 -15.01 19.02 -1.83
CA GLU A 76 -15.86 20.21 -1.64
C GLU A 76 -17.29 19.84 -1.21
N ALA A 77 -17.81 18.72 -1.71
CA ALA A 77 -19.11 18.18 -1.32
C ALA A 77 -19.06 17.38 0.00
N GLY A 78 -17.87 17.14 0.57
CA GLY A 78 -17.71 16.27 1.74
C GLY A 78 -18.02 14.79 1.47
N PHE A 79 -17.94 14.36 0.20
CA PHE A 79 -18.24 12.99 -0.22
C PHE A 79 -17.02 12.08 -0.02
N PRO A 80 -17.19 10.88 0.58
CA PRO A 80 -16.07 10.02 0.95
C PRO A 80 -15.20 9.56 -0.23
N VAL A 81 -13.87 9.66 -0.06
CA VAL A 81 -12.86 9.31 -1.07
C VAL A 81 -11.76 8.44 -0.47
N ILE A 82 -11.39 7.38 -1.17
CA ILE A 82 -10.15 6.64 -0.91
C ILE A 82 -9.27 6.69 -2.17
N ASP A 83 -8.14 7.36 -2.08
CA ASP A 83 -7.19 7.51 -3.18
C ASP A 83 -6.03 6.52 -3.05
N LEU A 84 -5.90 5.61 -4.02
CA LEU A 84 -4.81 4.64 -4.10
C LEU A 84 -3.58 5.21 -4.83
N SER A 85 -3.71 6.38 -5.46
CA SER A 85 -2.58 7.04 -6.14
C SER A 85 -1.62 7.69 -5.14
N GLY A 86 -0.54 8.31 -5.65
CA GLY A 86 0.37 9.07 -4.80
C GLY A 86 -0.07 10.52 -4.53
N ASP A 87 -1.20 10.97 -5.08
CA ASP A 87 -1.50 12.39 -5.24
C ASP A 87 -1.79 13.11 -3.92
N HIS A 88 -2.34 12.39 -2.93
CA HIS A 88 -2.72 12.99 -1.65
C HIS A 88 -1.87 12.54 -0.45
N ARG A 89 -0.78 11.76 -0.69
CA ARG A 89 0.06 11.22 0.40
C ARG A 89 1.01 12.22 1.03
N LEU A 90 1.47 13.22 0.24
CA LEU A 90 2.56 14.11 0.59
C LEU A 90 2.16 15.59 0.55
N PRO A 91 2.76 16.45 1.39
CA PRO A 91 2.65 17.90 1.22
C PRO A 91 3.04 18.34 -0.20
N GLY A 92 2.39 19.37 -0.74
CA GLY A 92 2.49 19.75 -2.14
C GLY A 92 3.92 20.02 -2.65
N ASN A 93 4.77 20.66 -1.84
CA ASN A 93 6.17 20.91 -2.20
C ASN A 93 7.00 19.61 -2.28
N ILE A 94 6.72 18.63 -1.41
CA ILE A 94 7.37 17.32 -1.41
C ILE A 94 6.86 16.50 -2.59
N TYR A 95 5.53 16.50 -2.82
CA TYR A 95 4.93 15.83 -3.97
C TYR A 95 5.55 16.35 -5.28
N LYS A 96 5.60 17.68 -5.50
CA LYS A 96 6.18 18.27 -6.71
C LYS A 96 7.63 17.83 -6.94
N LYS A 97 8.43 17.79 -5.88
CA LYS A 97 9.83 17.35 -5.95
C LYS A 97 9.96 15.89 -6.37
N TRP A 98 9.17 14.99 -5.79
CA TRP A 98 9.36 13.55 -5.95
C TRP A 98 8.54 12.93 -7.08
N TYR A 99 7.37 13.48 -7.39
CA TYR A 99 6.54 13.01 -8.50
C TYR A 99 6.76 13.82 -9.79
N GLN A 100 7.44 14.97 -9.71
CA GLN A 100 7.65 15.90 -10.83
C GLN A 100 6.34 16.32 -11.52
N LYS A 101 5.31 16.52 -10.69
CA LYS A 101 3.95 16.93 -11.09
C LYS A 101 3.45 18.03 -10.19
N GLU A 102 2.48 18.82 -10.68
CA GLU A 102 1.80 19.78 -9.82
C GLU A 102 0.95 19.06 -8.77
N PRO A 103 0.98 19.51 -7.51
CA PRO A 103 0.21 18.91 -6.43
C PRO A 103 -1.29 19.23 -6.53
N ALA A 104 -2.09 18.55 -5.71
CA ALA A 104 -3.47 18.96 -5.45
C ALA A 104 -3.51 20.36 -4.82
N GLU A 105 -4.64 21.05 -4.95
CA GLU A 105 -4.87 22.32 -4.27
C GLU A 105 -4.73 22.15 -2.75
N VAL A 106 -4.18 23.17 -2.08
CA VAL A 106 -3.84 23.09 -0.65
C VAL A 106 -5.04 22.75 0.23
N HIS A 107 -6.22 23.26 -0.10
CA HIS A 107 -7.44 23.00 0.67
C HIS A 107 -7.90 21.54 0.49
N VAL A 108 -7.79 20.96 -0.72
CA VAL A 108 -8.08 19.55 -1.01
C VAL A 108 -7.08 18.64 -0.30
N GLN A 109 -5.78 18.95 -0.43
CA GLN A 109 -4.70 18.14 0.16
C GLN A 109 -4.82 17.99 1.68
N LYS A 110 -5.23 19.03 2.38
CA LYS A 110 -5.33 19.06 3.85
C LYS A 110 -6.42 18.14 4.41
N GLU A 111 -7.43 17.82 3.62
CA GLU A 111 -8.53 16.97 4.05
C GLU A 111 -8.13 15.49 4.09
N PHE A 112 -7.13 15.09 3.29
CA PHE A 112 -6.70 13.70 3.23
C PHE A 112 -5.80 13.32 4.41
N ILE A 113 -6.10 12.18 5.01
CA ILE A 113 -5.24 11.53 6.01
C ILE A 113 -4.52 10.33 5.38
N TYR A 114 -3.32 10.05 5.85
CA TYR A 114 -2.56 8.87 5.43
C TYR A 114 -3.11 7.61 6.08
N GLY A 115 -3.62 6.69 5.26
CA GLY A 115 -4.43 5.55 5.67
C GLY A 115 -3.65 4.24 5.88
N LEU A 116 -2.58 4.23 6.69
CA LEU A 116 -2.02 2.97 7.19
C LEU A 116 -2.94 2.44 8.30
N SER A 117 -3.83 1.50 7.96
CA SER A 117 -4.96 1.05 8.80
C SER A 117 -4.55 0.61 10.20
N GLU A 118 -3.36 0.03 10.35
CA GLU A 118 -2.83 -0.45 11.63
C GLU A 118 -2.48 0.68 12.61
N PHE A 119 -2.18 1.88 12.09
CA PHE A 119 -1.63 2.99 12.89
C PHE A 119 -2.37 4.32 12.72
N THR A 120 -3.41 4.35 11.91
CA THR A 120 -4.22 5.55 11.69
C THR A 120 -5.66 5.29 12.14
N ASP A 121 -6.21 6.18 12.94
CA ASP A 121 -7.64 6.11 13.25
C ASP A 121 -8.46 6.58 12.03
N ILE A 122 -9.01 5.60 11.32
CA ILE A 122 -9.77 5.77 10.08
C ILE A 122 -11.25 6.06 10.36
N ARG A 123 -11.76 5.68 11.54
CA ARG A 123 -13.19 5.78 11.87
C ARG A 123 -13.69 7.21 11.75
N GLY A 124 -14.78 7.40 11.01
CA GLY A 124 -15.41 8.69 10.79
C GLY A 124 -14.61 9.68 9.94
N LYS A 125 -13.48 9.25 9.35
CA LYS A 125 -12.77 10.03 8.33
C LYS A 125 -13.45 9.87 6.98
N ARG A 126 -13.28 10.87 6.11
CA ARG A 126 -13.92 10.88 4.78
C ARG A 126 -12.92 10.79 3.63
N PHE A 127 -11.69 11.22 3.83
CA PHE A 127 -10.70 11.36 2.77
C PHE A 127 -9.43 10.63 3.15
N ILE A 128 -9.14 9.52 2.46
CA ILE A 128 -8.02 8.64 2.78
C ILE A 128 -7.04 8.60 1.61
N ALA A 129 -5.79 8.95 1.88
CA ALA A 129 -4.65 8.66 1.00
C ALA A 129 -4.11 7.27 1.35
N ASN A 130 -4.40 6.28 0.52
CA ASN A 130 -4.00 4.89 0.75
C ASN A 130 -2.48 4.73 0.56
N PRO A 131 -1.75 4.06 1.46
CA PRO A 131 -0.30 3.88 1.37
C PRO A 131 0.17 3.21 0.07
N GLY A 132 1.41 3.50 -0.32
CA GLY A 132 2.09 2.78 -1.38
C GLY A 132 2.56 1.40 -0.93
N CYS A 133 2.72 0.48 -1.88
CA CYS A 133 3.00 -0.92 -1.55
C CYS A 133 4.33 -1.15 -0.82
N TYR A 134 5.42 -0.52 -1.26
CA TYR A 134 6.70 -0.56 -0.55
C TYR A 134 6.63 0.17 0.80
N ALA A 135 5.87 1.27 0.87
CA ALA A 135 5.68 2.03 2.09
C ALA A 135 5.00 1.16 3.15
N THR A 136 3.88 0.51 2.81
CA THR A 136 3.19 -0.42 3.71
C THR A 136 4.13 -1.47 4.30
N ALA A 137 4.92 -2.15 3.45
CA ALA A 137 5.83 -3.21 3.92
C ALA A 137 6.92 -2.66 4.85
N THR A 138 7.51 -1.51 4.49
CA THR A 138 8.61 -0.89 5.24
C THR A 138 8.14 -0.31 6.57
N GLU A 139 7.01 0.37 6.55
CA GLU A 139 6.41 0.98 7.73
C GLU A 139 5.99 -0.07 8.76
N LEU A 140 5.33 -1.14 8.32
CA LEU A 140 4.96 -2.26 9.20
C LEU A 140 6.19 -2.97 9.78
N ALA A 141 7.32 -3.02 9.05
CA ALA A 141 8.56 -3.59 9.58
C ALA A 141 9.22 -2.69 10.65
N LEU A 142 9.16 -1.36 10.49
CA LEU A 142 9.96 -0.42 11.30
C LEU A 142 9.21 0.20 12.49
N ILE A 143 7.90 0.40 12.39
CA ILE A 143 7.14 1.12 13.42
C ILE A 143 7.32 0.52 14.81
N PRO A 144 7.25 -0.81 15.03
CA PRO A 144 7.44 -1.39 16.36
C PRO A 144 8.80 -1.04 16.97
N LEU A 145 9.86 -1.08 16.15
CA LEU A 145 11.23 -0.78 16.58
C LEU A 145 11.43 0.70 16.94
N LEU A 146 10.73 1.60 16.22
CA LEU A 146 10.75 3.04 16.52
C LEU A 146 9.98 3.36 17.79
N GLN A 147 8.80 2.75 17.98
CA GLN A 147 8.02 2.90 19.22
C GLN A 147 8.80 2.42 20.45
N ALA A 148 9.50 1.29 20.34
CA ALA A 148 10.35 0.75 21.37
C ALA A 148 11.70 1.51 21.50
N GLN A 149 12.00 2.44 20.59
CA GLN A 149 13.29 3.14 20.48
C GLN A 149 14.51 2.18 20.44
N ALA A 150 14.33 1.00 19.84
CA ALA A 150 15.28 -0.10 19.90
C ALA A 150 16.46 0.03 18.93
N ILE A 151 16.36 0.86 17.87
CA ILE A 151 17.33 0.92 16.77
C ILE A 151 17.99 2.28 16.62
N GLU A 152 19.21 2.29 16.06
CA GLU A 152 19.92 3.49 15.62
C GLU A 152 19.31 3.99 14.29
N LEU A 153 18.81 5.24 14.30
CA LEU A 153 18.04 5.79 13.20
C LEU A 153 18.85 6.01 11.91
N ASP A 154 20.12 6.31 12.03
CA ASP A 154 21.07 6.52 10.92
C ASP A 154 21.56 5.23 10.29
N SER A 155 21.25 4.08 10.88
CA SER A 155 21.63 2.76 10.41
C SER A 155 20.57 2.05 9.55
N ILE A 156 19.41 2.67 9.35
CA ILE A 156 18.29 2.03 8.65
C ILE A 156 18.58 1.90 7.16
N ILE A 157 18.65 0.66 6.69
CA ILE A 157 18.77 0.30 5.27
C ILE A 157 17.59 -0.60 4.91
N VAL A 158 16.88 -0.24 3.84
CA VAL A 158 15.77 -1.02 3.29
C VAL A 158 16.15 -1.50 1.90
N ASP A 159 16.17 -2.81 1.72
CA ASP A 159 16.33 -3.47 0.43
C ASP A 159 15.03 -4.16 0.04
N ALA A 160 14.25 -3.49 -0.82
CA ALA A 160 12.90 -3.88 -1.18
C ALA A 160 12.82 -4.44 -2.61
N LYS A 161 12.23 -5.62 -2.75
CA LYS A 161 12.00 -6.31 -4.02
C LYS A 161 10.51 -6.36 -4.32
N SER A 162 10.12 -6.15 -5.58
CA SER A 162 8.73 -6.24 -6.03
C SER A 162 8.61 -7.12 -7.26
N GLY A 163 7.51 -7.85 -7.32
CA GLY A 163 7.04 -8.45 -8.55
C GLY A 163 6.66 -7.37 -9.58
N LEU A 164 6.60 -7.77 -10.86
CA LEU A 164 6.47 -6.89 -12.02
C LEU A 164 5.17 -6.08 -12.07
N THR A 165 4.09 -6.59 -11.48
CA THR A 165 2.81 -5.86 -11.39
C THR A 165 2.93 -4.55 -10.61
N GLY A 166 3.96 -4.38 -9.79
CA GLY A 166 4.28 -3.12 -9.12
C GLY A 166 4.75 -2.00 -10.06
N ALA A 167 5.22 -2.34 -11.26
CA ALA A 167 5.62 -1.37 -12.28
C ALA A 167 4.42 -0.72 -13.01
N GLY A 168 3.19 -1.18 -12.78
CA GLY A 168 1.97 -0.67 -13.40
C GLY A 168 1.54 -1.44 -14.65
N LYS A 169 0.38 -1.05 -15.22
CA LYS A 169 -0.26 -1.73 -16.35
C LYS A 169 0.42 -1.43 -17.72
N ASN A 170 1.01 -0.25 -17.87
CA ASN A 170 1.56 0.17 -19.14
C ASN A 170 2.83 -0.60 -19.48
N PRO A 171 2.93 -1.20 -20.67
CA PRO A 171 4.15 -1.86 -21.10
C PRO A 171 5.33 -0.88 -21.14
N ALA A 172 6.46 -1.30 -20.58
CA ALA A 172 7.70 -0.56 -20.62
C ALA A 172 8.86 -1.50 -20.94
N ALA A 173 9.97 -0.98 -21.44
CA ALA A 173 11.15 -1.79 -21.68
C ALA A 173 11.59 -2.55 -20.43
N SER A 174 11.51 -1.92 -19.26
CA SER A 174 11.84 -2.51 -17.95
C SER A 174 10.87 -3.59 -17.46
N SER A 175 9.69 -3.75 -18.07
CA SER A 175 8.71 -4.79 -17.74
C SER A 175 8.49 -5.80 -18.87
N HIS A 176 9.25 -5.66 -19.99
CA HIS A 176 9.15 -6.58 -21.12
C HIS A 176 9.76 -7.94 -20.77
N PHE A 177 9.06 -9.02 -21.13
CA PHE A 177 9.44 -10.40 -20.74
C PHE A 177 10.91 -10.74 -20.97
N VAL A 178 11.46 -10.42 -22.14
CA VAL A 178 12.86 -10.71 -22.51
C VAL A 178 13.87 -9.98 -21.61
N HIS A 179 13.48 -8.83 -21.03
CA HIS A 179 14.36 -8.05 -20.16
C HIS A 179 14.25 -8.45 -18.68
N VAL A 180 13.13 -9.06 -18.28
CA VAL A 180 12.87 -9.37 -16.87
C VAL A 180 12.96 -10.86 -16.54
N HIS A 181 12.78 -11.74 -17.55
CA HIS A 181 12.93 -13.18 -17.36
C HIS A 181 14.39 -13.50 -17.01
N ASP A 182 14.59 -14.29 -15.96
CA ASP A 182 15.91 -14.64 -15.43
C ASP A 182 16.80 -13.42 -15.10
N ASN A 183 16.21 -12.27 -14.78
CA ASN A 183 16.94 -11.04 -14.52
C ASN A 183 16.50 -10.40 -13.18
N TYR A 184 17.42 -9.63 -12.61
CA TYR A 184 17.23 -8.84 -11.40
C TYR A 184 17.56 -7.38 -11.71
N VAL A 185 16.59 -6.48 -11.57
CA VAL A 185 16.77 -5.08 -12.00
C VAL A 185 16.62 -4.13 -10.82
N THR A 186 17.72 -3.53 -10.38
CA THR A 186 17.68 -2.40 -9.43
C THR A 186 17.33 -1.11 -10.15
N TYR A 187 16.39 -0.36 -9.59
CA TYR A 187 15.91 0.90 -10.18
C TYR A 187 15.67 1.95 -9.10
N LYS A 188 15.68 3.23 -9.47
CA LYS A 188 15.38 4.38 -8.59
C LYS A 188 16.06 4.33 -7.22
N LEU A 189 17.31 3.85 -7.15
CA LEU A 189 18.06 3.79 -5.91
C LEU A 189 18.10 5.17 -5.24
N ASN A 190 17.60 5.27 -4.01
CA ASN A 190 17.44 6.52 -3.26
C ASN A 190 16.62 7.62 -3.96
N GLN A 191 15.85 7.27 -5.00
CA GLN A 191 15.04 8.20 -5.79
C GLN A 191 13.58 7.75 -5.91
N HIS A 192 13.19 6.71 -5.19
CA HIS A 192 11.82 6.17 -5.26
C HIS A 192 10.86 7.09 -4.53
N GLN A 193 9.72 7.39 -5.15
CA GLN A 193 8.69 8.30 -4.62
C GLN A 193 8.06 7.87 -3.29
N HIS A 194 8.23 6.60 -2.87
CA HIS A 194 7.78 6.15 -1.55
C HIS A 194 8.74 6.56 -0.41
N ILE A 195 9.96 7.01 -0.69
CA ILE A 195 10.91 7.43 0.36
C ILE A 195 10.34 8.54 1.25
N PRO A 196 9.88 9.69 0.70
CA PRO A 196 9.32 10.75 1.54
C PRO A 196 8.03 10.33 2.25
N GLU A 197 7.23 9.46 1.65
CA GLU A 197 6.05 8.87 2.25
C GLU A 197 6.41 8.05 3.50
N ILE A 198 7.37 7.13 3.39
CA ILE A 198 7.89 6.30 4.48
C ILE A 198 8.45 7.19 5.60
N VAL A 199 9.34 8.12 5.27
CA VAL A 199 9.96 9.01 6.25
C VAL A 199 8.92 9.83 6.99
N GLN A 200 7.96 10.43 6.27
CA GLN A 200 6.87 11.19 6.86
C GLN A 200 6.04 10.38 7.86
N GLN A 201 5.69 9.14 7.51
CA GLN A 201 4.93 8.28 8.40
C GLN A 201 5.75 7.82 9.61
N LEU A 202 6.99 7.41 9.41
CA LEU A 202 7.88 6.97 10.49
C LEU A 202 8.22 8.10 11.47
N GLN A 203 8.29 9.35 11.01
CA GLN A 203 8.50 10.53 11.88
C GLN A 203 7.35 10.76 12.87
N ARG A 204 6.18 10.17 12.68
CA ARG A 204 5.10 10.19 13.68
C ARG A 204 5.46 9.40 14.94
N PHE A 205 6.37 8.42 14.82
CA PHE A 205 6.82 7.56 15.91
C PHE A 205 8.19 7.97 16.47
N ASP A 206 9.07 8.49 15.62
CA ASP A 206 10.32 9.14 16.08
C ASP A 206 10.68 10.34 15.20
N LYS A 207 10.44 11.54 15.71
CA LYS A 207 10.67 12.80 14.99
C LYS A 207 12.15 13.06 14.63
N ARG A 208 13.08 12.32 15.23
CA ARG A 208 14.52 12.44 14.95
C ARG A 208 14.93 11.76 13.64
N LEU A 209 14.08 10.85 13.10
CA LEU A 209 14.36 10.21 11.83
C LEU A 209 14.37 11.26 10.71
N GLN A 210 15.47 11.34 9.95
CA GLN A 210 15.60 12.30 8.86
C GLN A 210 15.54 11.64 7.48
N GLN A 211 16.07 10.43 7.37
CA GLN A 211 16.20 9.71 6.11
C GLN A 211 16.41 8.22 6.34
N ILE A 212 16.24 7.45 5.27
CA ILE A 212 16.56 6.03 5.21
C ILE A 212 17.37 5.76 3.94
N GLN A 213 18.24 4.76 3.98
CA GLN A 213 18.80 4.18 2.75
C GLN A 213 17.75 3.26 2.13
N PHE A 214 17.37 3.49 0.87
CA PHE A 214 16.29 2.76 0.24
C PHE A 214 16.67 2.24 -1.15
N SER A 215 16.68 0.93 -1.30
CA SER A 215 16.99 0.20 -2.52
C SER A 215 15.74 -0.49 -3.03
N THR A 216 15.43 -0.33 -4.31
CA THR A 216 14.27 -1.01 -4.93
C THR A 216 14.71 -1.83 -6.13
N SER A 217 14.15 -3.04 -6.24
CA SER A 217 14.42 -3.94 -7.36
C SER A 217 13.15 -4.62 -7.86
N LEU A 218 13.11 -4.85 -9.17
CA LEU A 218 12.13 -5.74 -9.79
C LEU A 218 12.74 -7.14 -9.90
N ILE A 219 11.94 -8.13 -9.55
CA ILE A 219 12.29 -9.54 -9.65
C ILE A 219 11.31 -10.26 -10.59
N PRO A 220 11.71 -11.37 -11.25
CA PRO A 220 10.90 -12.04 -12.28
C PRO A 220 9.72 -12.83 -11.69
N LEU A 221 8.90 -12.16 -10.88
CA LEU A 221 7.67 -12.67 -10.31
C LEU A 221 6.52 -11.74 -10.70
N ASN A 222 5.32 -12.26 -10.78
CA ASN A 222 4.15 -11.42 -11.06
C ASN A 222 3.82 -10.51 -9.88
N ARG A 223 3.75 -11.05 -8.66
CA ARG A 223 3.21 -10.39 -7.48
C ARG A 223 4.11 -10.57 -6.27
N GLY A 224 3.96 -9.67 -5.33
CA GLY A 224 4.57 -9.71 -4.01
C GLY A 224 5.63 -8.65 -3.80
N ILE A 225 5.79 -8.26 -2.55
CA ILE A 225 6.87 -7.42 -2.05
C ILE A 225 7.60 -8.16 -0.94
N VAL A 226 8.92 -8.11 -0.99
CA VAL A 226 9.81 -8.47 0.11
C VAL A 226 10.56 -7.21 0.50
N ALA A 227 10.33 -6.69 1.69
CA ALA A 227 11.12 -5.60 2.26
C ALA A 227 12.07 -6.21 3.31
N THR A 228 13.36 -6.20 3.03
CA THR A 228 14.40 -6.58 3.98
C THR A 228 14.98 -5.31 4.58
N VAL A 229 14.80 -5.15 5.88
CA VAL A 229 15.25 -3.98 6.62
C VAL A 229 16.42 -4.38 7.51
N TYR A 230 17.52 -3.65 7.42
CA TYR A 230 18.69 -3.80 8.27
C TYR A 230 18.82 -2.56 9.16
N SER A 231 19.11 -2.77 10.45
CA SER A 231 19.37 -1.69 11.38
C SER A 231 20.26 -2.17 12.54
N LYS A 232 21.01 -1.26 13.16
CA LYS A 232 21.74 -1.55 14.39
C LYS A 232 20.82 -1.40 15.59
N LEU A 233 20.88 -2.35 16.52
CA LEU A 233 20.26 -2.18 17.83
C LEU A 233 21.07 -1.18 18.67
N LYS A 234 20.37 -0.34 19.47
CA LYS A 234 21.02 0.54 20.47
C LYS A 234 21.63 -0.23 21.64
N ALA A 235 20.97 -1.33 21.99
CA ALA A 235 21.44 -2.28 23.00
C ALA A 235 21.11 -3.70 22.52
N PRO A 236 21.90 -4.72 22.90
CA PRO A 236 21.58 -6.10 22.60
C PRO A 236 20.20 -6.48 23.14
N LEU A 237 19.39 -7.15 22.30
CA LEU A 237 18.08 -7.71 22.68
C LEU A 237 18.10 -9.21 22.40
N THR A 238 17.42 -9.97 23.24
CA THR A 238 17.16 -11.38 22.97
C THR A 238 16.10 -11.54 21.89
N ARG A 239 15.96 -12.74 21.32
CA ARG A 239 14.92 -13.05 20.35
C ARG A 239 13.52 -12.90 20.94
N GLU A 240 13.36 -13.24 22.20
CA GLU A 240 12.11 -13.15 22.96
C GLU A 240 11.71 -11.68 23.19
N GLU A 241 12.66 -10.81 23.53
CA GLU A 241 12.42 -9.37 23.68
C GLU A 241 12.03 -8.73 22.34
N LEU A 242 12.72 -9.08 21.24
CA LEU A 242 12.36 -8.64 19.91
C LEU A 242 10.95 -9.15 19.51
N ALA A 243 10.64 -10.40 19.80
CA ALA A 243 9.32 -10.97 19.53
C ALA A 243 8.23 -10.23 20.31
N ALA A 244 8.46 -9.91 21.58
CA ALA A 244 7.52 -9.15 22.40
C ALA A 244 7.23 -7.77 21.82
N ILE A 245 8.25 -7.02 21.35
CA ILE A 245 8.08 -5.71 20.69
C ILE A 245 7.09 -5.80 19.53
N TYR A 246 7.23 -6.82 18.67
CA TYR A 246 6.34 -6.99 17.52
C TYR A 246 4.96 -7.52 17.92
N GLN A 247 4.89 -8.48 18.83
CA GLN A 247 3.63 -9.07 19.28
C GLN A 247 2.76 -8.04 20.00
N ASP A 248 3.33 -7.24 20.91
CA ASP A 248 2.61 -6.18 21.61
C ASP A 248 2.06 -5.13 20.65
N CYS A 249 2.82 -4.79 19.61
CA CYS A 249 2.40 -3.82 18.60
C CYS A 249 1.26 -4.34 17.70
N TYR A 250 1.25 -5.65 17.37
CA TYR A 250 0.37 -6.21 16.35
C TYR A 250 -0.68 -7.19 16.87
N GLN A 251 -0.81 -7.43 18.18
CA GLN A 251 -1.77 -8.39 18.76
C GLN A 251 -3.22 -8.16 18.30
N ASP A 252 -3.62 -6.89 18.12
CA ASP A 252 -4.96 -6.49 17.71
C ASP A 252 -5.04 -6.10 16.21
N LYS A 253 -4.03 -6.42 15.42
CA LYS A 253 -3.95 -6.08 13.99
C LYS A 253 -4.17 -7.33 13.13
N PRO A 254 -5.40 -7.56 12.64
CA PRO A 254 -5.80 -8.85 12.08
C PRO A 254 -5.04 -9.27 10.83
N PHE A 255 -4.39 -8.32 10.14
CA PHE A 255 -3.70 -8.57 8.88
C PHE A 255 -2.17 -8.52 8.99
N VAL A 256 -1.63 -8.42 10.22
CA VAL A 256 -0.17 -8.52 10.45
C VAL A 256 0.11 -9.78 11.27
N ARG A 257 0.99 -10.64 10.78
CA ARG A 257 1.37 -11.89 11.44
C ARG A 257 2.87 -11.90 11.71
N ILE A 258 3.24 -12.18 12.95
CA ILE A 258 4.64 -12.32 13.35
C ILE A 258 5.02 -13.81 13.24
N GLN A 259 6.01 -14.08 12.41
CA GLN A 259 6.45 -15.43 12.09
C GLN A 259 7.66 -15.86 12.94
N ALA A 260 7.68 -17.11 13.35
CA ALA A 260 8.83 -17.68 14.06
C ALA A 260 10.07 -17.86 13.15
N ALA A 261 9.85 -18.06 11.86
CA ALA A 261 10.90 -18.13 10.83
C ALA A 261 10.78 -16.94 9.87
N LEU A 262 11.81 -16.70 9.05
CA LEU A 262 11.74 -15.65 8.02
C LEU A 262 10.66 -16.02 6.99
N PRO A 263 9.73 -15.08 6.70
CA PRO A 263 8.60 -15.34 5.83
C PRO A 263 9.00 -15.32 4.34
N ASN A 264 8.12 -15.91 3.51
CA ASN A 264 8.26 -15.91 2.05
C ASN A 264 6.95 -15.49 1.36
N LEU A 265 7.02 -15.16 0.08
CA LEU A 265 5.90 -14.60 -0.68
C LEU A 265 4.70 -15.56 -0.84
N HIS A 266 4.93 -16.88 -0.90
CA HIS A 266 3.85 -17.85 -1.04
C HIS A 266 2.87 -17.85 0.13
N GLN A 267 3.29 -17.34 1.29
CA GLN A 267 2.45 -17.24 2.48
C GLN A 267 1.42 -16.08 2.40
N VAL A 268 1.64 -15.09 1.54
CA VAL A 268 0.86 -13.84 1.52
C VAL A 268 0.27 -13.47 0.17
N VAL A 269 0.83 -13.95 -0.94
CA VAL A 269 0.32 -13.62 -2.28
C VAL A 269 -1.13 -14.08 -2.41
N GLY A 270 -1.99 -13.17 -2.90
CA GLY A 270 -3.43 -13.38 -2.99
C GLY A 270 -4.21 -12.97 -1.73
N THR A 271 -3.54 -12.51 -0.67
CA THR A 271 -4.17 -12.18 0.62
C THR A 271 -3.92 -10.75 1.08
N ASN A 272 -4.68 -10.30 2.08
CA ASN A 272 -4.45 -9.02 2.76
C ASN A 272 -3.46 -9.12 3.93
N TYR A 273 -2.76 -10.24 4.09
CA TYR A 273 -1.79 -10.41 5.17
C TYR A 273 -0.44 -9.79 4.84
N THR A 274 0.21 -9.29 5.90
CA THR A 274 1.66 -9.02 5.94
C THR A 274 2.27 -9.97 6.95
N ASP A 275 3.26 -10.75 6.53
CA ASP A 275 4.06 -11.59 7.42
C ASP A 275 5.39 -10.91 7.72
N ILE A 276 5.76 -10.87 8.99
CA ILE A 276 7.00 -10.26 9.47
C ILE A 276 7.79 -11.30 10.27
N GLY A 277 9.05 -11.45 9.91
CA GLY A 277 10.02 -12.24 10.67
C GLY A 277 11.33 -11.47 10.81
N PHE A 278 12.15 -11.84 11.77
CA PHE A 278 13.41 -11.16 12.03
C PHE A 278 14.49 -12.13 12.53
N ASP A 279 15.73 -11.68 12.37
CA ASP A 279 16.92 -12.34 12.92
C ASP A 279 17.94 -11.29 13.36
N TYR A 280 18.67 -11.59 14.43
CA TYR A 280 19.67 -10.70 15.00
C TYR A 280 21.04 -11.35 15.00
N ASN A 281 22.00 -10.63 14.43
CA ASN A 281 23.41 -11.05 14.46
C ASN A 281 24.17 -10.30 15.59
N PRO A 282 24.48 -10.95 16.71
CA PRO A 282 25.14 -10.30 17.84
C PRO A 282 26.60 -9.90 17.55
N VAL A 283 27.24 -10.53 16.54
CA VAL A 283 28.62 -10.19 16.17
C VAL A 283 28.70 -8.82 15.46
N THR A 284 27.77 -8.55 14.58
CA THR A 284 27.70 -7.29 13.82
C THR A 284 26.81 -6.25 14.45
N ASN A 285 26.02 -6.64 15.47
CA ASN A 285 24.95 -5.84 16.08
C ASN A 285 23.89 -5.41 15.06
N ILE A 286 23.62 -6.24 14.04
CA ILE A 286 22.62 -5.96 13.01
C ILE A 286 21.37 -6.81 13.25
N LEU A 287 20.24 -6.11 13.37
CA LEU A 287 18.90 -6.69 13.26
C LEU A 287 18.48 -6.68 11.79
N THR A 288 18.04 -7.83 11.31
CA THR A 288 17.42 -7.98 9.99
C THR A 288 15.94 -8.30 10.17
N VAL A 289 15.07 -7.46 9.59
CA VAL A 289 13.61 -7.68 9.58
C VAL A 289 13.16 -7.92 8.14
N VAL A 290 12.39 -8.96 7.94
CA VAL A 290 11.81 -9.28 6.62
C VAL A 290 10.30 -9.16 6.72
N ALA A 291 9.72 -8.24 5.96
CA ALA A 291 8.28 -8.10 5.79
C ALA A 291 7.87 -8.48 4.36
N VAL A 292 6.88 -9.34 4.24
CA VAL A 292 6.34 -9.77 2.94
C VAL A 292 4.85 -9.49 2.85
N LEU A 293 4.39 -9.05 1.68
CA LEU A 293 2.97 -8.83 1.39
C LEU A 293 2.68 -8.95 -0.11
N ASP A 294 1.39 -9.06 -0.47
CA ASP A 294 0.95 -8.91 -1.87
C ASP A 294 0.86 -7.42 -2.24
N ASN A 295 1.65 -6.99 -3.23
CA ASN A 295 1.75 -5.59 -3.65
C ASN A 295 0.44 -5.00 -4.21
N LEU A 296 -0.46 -5.83 -4.73
CA LEU A 296 -1.76 -5.40 -5.27
C LEU A 296 -2.91 -5.51 -4.25
N ILE A 297 -2.73 -6.31 -3.19
CA ILE A 297 -3.77 -6.50 -2.16
C ILE A 297 -3.39 -5.69 -0.92
N LYS A 298 -2.61 -6.21 0.02
CA LYS A 298 -2.21 -5.44 1.21
C LYS A 298 -1.42 -4.18 0.84
N GLY A 299 -0.64 -4.23 -0.23
CA GLY A 299 0.09 -3.07 -0.75
C GLY A 299 -0.78 -2.04 -1.49
N ALA A 300 -2.06 -2.34 -1.79
CA ALA A 300 -2.93 -1.44 -2.57
C ALA A 300 -4.43 -1.67 -2.31
N ALA A 301 -5.09 -2.53 -3.10
CA ALA A 301 -6.54 -2.68 -3.11
C ALA A 301 -7.11 -3.24 -1.79
N GLY A 302 -6.45 -4.22 -1.19
CA GLY A 302 -6.88 -4.78 0.08
C GLY A 302 -6.76 -3.79 1.24
N GLN A 303 -5.68 -3.01 1.29
CA GLN A 303 -5.51 -1.89 2.24
C GLN A 303 -6.62 -0.84 2.04
N ALA A 304 -6.99 -0.54 0.79
CA ALA A 304 -8.06 0.42 0.49
C ALA A 304 -9.43 -0.11 0.98
N VAL A 305 -9.73 -1.39 0.80
CA VAL A 305 -10.97 -2.01 1.32
C VAL A 305 -10.93 -2.10 2.84
N GLN A 306 -9.77 -2.40 3.45
CA GLN A 306 -9.60 -2.36 4.91
C GLN A 306 -9.90 -0.95 5.45
N ASN A 307 -9.38 0.10 4.79
CA ASN A 307 -9.68 1.49 5.11
C ASN A 307 -11.18 1.80 4.94
N MET A 308 -11.83 1.33 3.88
CA MET A 308 -13.27 1.47 3.67
C MET A 308 -14.05 0.83 4.84
N ASN A 309 -13.71 -0.38 5.22
CA ASN A 309 -14.37 -1.08 6.31
C ASN A 309 -14.32 -0.28 7.62
N LEU A 310 -13.13 0.21 7.97
CA LEU A 310 -12.94 1.02 9.16
C LEU A 310 -13.68 2.37 9.07
N MET A 311 -13.63 3.03 7.90
CA MET A 311 -14.31 4.30 7.63
C MET A 311 -15.82 4.21 7.82
N LEU A 312 -16.42 3.14 7.29
CA LEU A 312 -17.88 2.92 7.31
C LEU A 312 -18.36 2.12 8.53
N GLY A 313 -17.47 1.74 9.44
CA GLY A 313 -17.78 0.97 10.64
C GLY A 313 -18.17 -0.48 10.37
N PHE A 314 -17.73 -1.04 9.24
CA PHE A 314 -17.84 -2.47 8.97
C PHE A 314 -16.80 -3.27 9.74
N PRO A 315 -16.98 -4.56 9.97
CA PRO A 315 -15.91 -5.42 10.47
C PRO A 315 -14.69 -5.33 9.55
N GLU A 316 -13.53 -5.05 10.12
CA GLU A 316 -12.28 -4.78 9.39
C GLU A 316 -11.91 -5.88 8.38
N LYS A 317 -12.32 -7.12 8.65
CA LYS A 317 -12.01 -8.31 7.85
C LYS A 317 -12.98 -8.57 6.70
N ASP A 318 -14.11 -7.85 6.62
CA ASP A 318 -15.13 -8.11 5.60
C ASP A 318 -14.54 -8.00 4.19
N GLY A 319 -14.78 -9.00 3.35
CA GLY A 319 -14.27 -9.11 1.98
C GLY A 319 -12.76 -9.37 1.83
N LEU A 320 -12.01 -9.51 2.94
CA LEU A 320 -10.53 -9.58 2.92
C LEU A 320 -9.95 -10.92 3.40
N LEU A 321 -10.79 -11.88 3.83
CA LEU A 321 -10.36 -13.19 4.29
C LEU A 321 -10.13 -14.15 3.11
N SER A 322 -9.09 -13.90 2.31
CA SER A 322 -8.65 -14.81 1.25
C SER A 322 -7.56 -15.75 1.78
N GLN A 323 -7.52 -16.96 1.26
CA GLN A 323 -6.43 -17.89 1.50
C GLN A 323 -5.34 -17.73 0.43
N PRO A 324 -4.06 -17.85 0.77
CA PRO A 324 -3.00 -17.85 -0.21
C PRO A 324 -3.11 -19.09 -1.11
N SER A 325 -2.87 -18.92 -2.40
CA SER A 325 -2.66 -20.10 -3.26
C SER A 325 -1.20 -20.51 -3.10
N TYR A 326 -0.98 -21.62 -2.40
CA TYR A 326 0.37 -22.07 -2.01
C TYR A 326 1.16 -22.72 -3.15
N VAL A 327 0.61 -22.89 -4.36
CA VAL A 327 1.33 -23.46 -5.51
C VAL A 327 1.21 -22.56 -6.72
#